data_08e1c36530e35544a4cb4867f93f9795
#
_entry.id   08e1c36530e35544a4cb4867f93f9795
#
_cell.length_a   1.000
_cell.length_b   1.000
_cell.length_c   1.000
_cell.angle_alpha   90.00
_cell.angle_beta   90.00
_cell.angle_gamma   90.00
#
_symmetry.space_group_name_H-M   'P 1'
#
loop_
_entity.id
_entity.type
_entity.pdbx_description
1 polymer ?
#
loop_
_entity_poly.entity_id
_entity_poly.type
_entity_poly.pdbx_seq_one_letter_code
_entity_poly.pdbx_strand_id
1 'polypeptide(L)'
;PLKKMDPIETNVDLLVHNAEMFKCHKGDRAQINAGFSWLETGLLRETIVSLPGLTLFANGDCDEFEKILDTLIADEQERLFHRTTQCEAPLRLTETLQQYIRFSGKEKHVWKKYGETLKGIIESYAPGRRKEIAMHPNGLLWAQMDGVALSWMNAYVYGRPVTERAGYQIETNAFWYNALCFAIDMENKYGPRTSEFVARWTPV
;
A
#
# COMPACT_ATOMS: atom_id res chain seq x y z
N PRO A 1 -3.94 24.91 -16.89
CA PRO A 1 -4.51 24.76 -18.20
C PRO A 1 -5.00 23.33 -18.37
N LEU A 2 -6.33 23.15 -18.59
CA LEU A 2 -6.90 21.85 -18.91
C LEU A 2 -6.19 21.32 -20.16
N LYS A 3 -5.54 20.16 -20.05
CA LYS A 3 -5.00 19.43 -21.20
C LYS A 3 -6.14 19.27 -22.21
N LYS A 4 -5.90 19.63 -23.46
CA LYS A 4 -6.86 19.39 -24.53
C LYS A 4 -7.01 17.89 -24.63
N MET A 5 -8.19 17.37 -24.31
CA MET A 5 -8.44 15.94 -24.27
C MET A 5 -8.95 15.46 -25.60
N ASP A 6 -8.55 14.25 -25.96
CA ASP A 6 -9.05 13.59 -27.15
C ASP A 6 -10.55 13.27 -27.01
N PRO A 7 -11.32 13.19 -28.10
CA PRO A 7 -12.73 12.87 -28.04
C PRO A 7 -12.95 11.50 -27.40
N ILE A 8 -13.93 11.42 -26.50
CA ILE A 8 -14.32 10.16 -25.87
C ILE A 8 -15.14 9.37 -26.88
N GLU A 9 -14.54 8.34 -27.44
CA GLU A 9 -15.17 7.49 -28.47
C GLU A 9 -15.68 6.16 -27.88
N THR A 10 -15.11 5.71 -26.75
CA THR A 10 -15.44 4.44 -26.12
C THR A 10 -15.65 4.56 -24.62
N ASN A 11 -16.22 3.52 -23.99
CA ASN A 11 -16.30 3.43 -22.54
C ASN A 11 -14.90 3.34 -21.88
N VAL A 12 -13.91 2.81 -22.59
CA VAL A 12 -12.53 2.74 -22.11
C VAL A 12 -11.93 4.14 -22.04
N ASP A 13 -12.12 4.97 -23.08
CA ASP A 13 -11.64 6.36 -23.08
C ASP A 13 -12.28 7.17 -21.95
N LEU A 14 -13.56 6.92 -21.67
CA LEU A 14 -14.25 7.53 -20.54
C LEU A 14 -13.63 7.12 -19.21
N LEU A 15 -13.28 5.85 -19.02
CA LEU A 15 -12.64 5.37 -17.78
C LEU A 15 -11.24 5.96 -17.63
N VAL A 16 -10.44 6.01 -18.69
CA VAL A 16 -9.11 6.64 -18.68
C VAL A 16 -9.23 8.13 -18.38
N HIS A 17 -10.19 8.83 -19.00
CA HIS A 17 -10.47 10.23 -18.71
C HIS A 17 -10.81 10.44 -17.23
N ASN A 18 -11.71 9.62 -16.68
CA ASN A 18 -12.12 9.73 -15.27
C ASN A 18 -10.95 9.42 -14.32
N ALA A 19 -10.01 8.53 -14.69
CA ALA A 19 -8.82 8.25 -13.90
C ALA A 19 -7.98 9.50 -13.63
N GLU A 20 -7.89 10.42 -14.62
CA GLU A 20 -7.17 11.68 -14.48
C GLU A 20 -7.80 12.61 -13.43
N MET A 21 -9.12 12.54 -13.25
CA MET A 21 -9.84 13.39 -12.27
C MET A 21 -9.51 13.07 -10.82
N PHE A 22 -9.01 11.85 -10.54
CA PHE A 22 -8.60 11.44 -9.20
C PHE A 22 -7.15 11.83 -8.88
N LYS A 23 -6.37 12.29 -9.86
CA LYS A 23 -4.98 12.69 -9.67
C LYS A 23 -4.88 14.19 -9.40
N CYS A 24 -4.16 14.57 -8.36
CA CYS A 24 -3.93 15.96 -7.98
C CYS A 24 -2.43 16.24 -7.96
N HIS A 25 -2.03 17.34 -8.61
CA HIS A 25 -0.65 17.78 -8.68
C HIS A 25 -0.47 19.11 -7.96
N LYS A 26 0.53 19.18 -7.08
CA LYS A 26 0.88 20.40 -6.37
C LYS A 26 2.40 20.58 -6.38
N GLY A 27 2.90 21.39 -7.30
CA GLY A 27 4.33 21.50 -7.58
C GLY A 27 4.92 20.17 -8.04
N ASP A 28 5.98 19.71 -7.39
CA ASP A 28 6.63 18.44 -7.68
C ASP A 28 5.96 17.23 -7.05
N ARG A 29 4.86 17.44 -6.31
CA ARG A 29 4.13 16.38 -5.63
C ARG A 29 2.91 15.97 -6.42
N ALA A 30 2.59 14.67 -6.37
CA ALA A 30 1.38 14.11 -6.95
C ALA A 30 0.71 13.18 -5.93
N GLN A 31 -0.61 13.18 -5.89
CA GLN A 31 -1.40 12.34 -4.99
C GLN A 31 -2.68 11.88 -5.66
N ILE A 32 -3.29 10.84 -5.12
CA ILE A 32 -4.63 10.38 -5.49
C ILE A 32 -5.61 10.86 -4.44
N ASN A 33 -6.68 11.51 -4.87
CA ASN A 33 -7.80 11.84 -4.01
C ASN A 33 -8.74 10.63 -3.87
N ALA A 34 -9.18 10.35 -2.64
CA ALA A 34 -10.05 9.20 -2.36
C ALA A 34 -11.48 9.36 -2.93
N GLY A 35 -11.81 10.51 -3.49
CA GLY A 35 -13.09 10.83 -4.10
C GLY A 35 -13.03 12.11 -4.93
N PHE A 36 -14.20 12.63 -5.32
CA PHE A 36 -14.29 13.91 -6.02
C PHE A 36 -13.91 15.08 -5.10
N SER A 37 -13.96 16.29 -5.62
CA SER A 37 -13.41 17.53 -5.07
C SER A 37 -13.70 17.86 -3.61
N TRP A 38 -14.65 17.20 -2.98
CA TRP A 38 -14.96 17.35 -1.55
C TRP A 38 -14.18 16.41 -0.63
N LEU A 39 -13.42 15.44 -1.16
CA LEU A 39 -12.52 14.55 -0.43
C LEU A 39 -11.09 14.81 -0.88
N GLU A 40 -10.51 15.91 -0.41
CA GLU A 40 -9.17 16.36 -0.83
C GLU A 40 -8.02 15.57 -0.18
N THR A 41 -8.30 14.66 0.73
CA THR A 41 -7.25 13.92 1.43
C THR A 41 -7.01 12.56 0.80
N GLY A 42 -5.79 12.32 0.36
CA GLY A 42 -5.31 10.97 0.02
C GLY A 42 -5.40 10.08 1.27
N LEU A 43 -6.09 8.96 1.16
CA LEU A 43 -6.15 7.95 2.20
C LEU A 43 -5.16 6.84 1.86
N LEU A 44 -4.42 6.36 2.85
CA LEU A 44 -3.34 5.37 2.65
C LEU A 44 -3.80 4.15 1.85
N ARG A 45 -4.85 3.47 2.30
CA ARG A 45 -5.37 2.26 1.65
C ARG A 45 -5.85 2.55 0.23
N GLU A 46 -6.67 3.57 0.10
CA GLU A 46 -7.32 3.95 -1.15
C GLU A 46 -6.27 4.30 -2.22
N THR A 47 -5.24 5.06 -1.84
CA THR A 47 -4.14 5.40 -2.72
C THR A 47 -3.34 4.16 -3.14
N ILE A 48 -2.91 3.32 -2.19
CA ILE A 48 -2.12 2.11 -2.49
C ILE A 48 -2.89 1.19 -3.45
N VAL A 49 -4.18 0.97 -3.21
CA VAL A 49 -5.00 0.04 -4.01
C VAL A 49 -5.29 0.57 -5.41
N SER A 50 -5.58 1.86 -5.53
CA SER A 50 -5.98 2.45 -6.82
C SER A 50 -4.81 2.88 -7.71
N LEU A 51 -3.62 3.08 -7.13
CA LEU A 51 -2.46 3.61 -7.83
C LEU A 51 -2.10 2.88 -9.13
N PRO A 52 -2.00 1.53 -9.18
CA PRO A 52 -1.72 0.84 -10.43
C PRO A 52 -2.80 1.06 -11.50
N GLY A 53 -4.08 1.03 -11.08
CA GLY A 53 -5.21 1.25 -11.99
C GLY A 53 -5.21 2.64 -12.61
N LEU A 54 -5.00 3.67 -11.78
CA LEU A 54 -5.07 5.06 -12.20
C LEU A 54 -3.83 5.57 -12.96
N THR A 55 -2.74 4.81 -12.96
CA THR A 55 -1.47 5.19 -13.62
C THR A 55 -1.04 4.18 -14.66
N LEU A 56 -0.66 2.97 -14.25
CA LEU A 56 -0.08 1.95 -15.13
C LEU A 56 -1.10 1.44 -16.16
N PHE A 57 -2.30 1.07 -15.69
CA PHE A 57 -3.32 0.48 -16.56
C PHE A 57 -4.13 1.51 -17.32
N ALA A 58 -4.30 2.72 -16.79
CA ALA A 58 -5.03 3.79 -17.47
C ALA A 58 -4.25 4.35 -18.65
N ASN A 59 -2.97 4.66 -18.48
CA ASN A 59 -2.17 5.37 -19.49
C ASN A 59 -0.70 4.95 -19.59
N GLY A 60 -0.28 3.89 -18.92
CA GLY A 60 1.09 3.37 -18.97
C GLY A 60 2.14 4.24 -18.27
N ASP A 61 1.72 5.16 -17.39
CA ASP A 61 2.59 6.17 -16.81
C ASP A 61 3.33 5.66 -15.56
N CYS A 62 4.54 5.14 -15.79
CA CYS A 62 5.42 4.68 -14.73
C CYS A 62 6.01 5.83 -13.89
N ASP A 63 6.24 6.99 -14.48
CA ASP A 63 6.83 8.14 -13.80
C ASP A 63 5.81 8.76 -12.84
N GLU A 64 4.57 8.85 -13.26
CA GLU A 64 3.46 9.29 -12.42
C GLU A 64 3.20 8.31 -11.27
N PHE A 65 3.26 6.99 -11.55
CA PHE A 65 3.17 5.97 -10.51
C PHE A 65 4.22 6.18 -9.41
N GLU A 66 5.49 6.31 -9.78
CA GLU A 66 6.57 6.51 -8.81
C GLU A 66 6.41 7.84 -8.07
N LYS A 67 6.04 8.91 -8.74
CA LYS A 67 5.85 10.23 -8.13
C LYS A 67 4.76 10.22 -7.05
N ILE A 68 3.62 9.58 -7.32
CA ILE A 68 2.54 9.44 -6.35
C ILE A 68 2.97 8.54 -5.20
N LEU A 69 3.64 7.42 -5.48
CA LEU A 69 4.11 6.51 -4.45
C LEU A 69 5.17 7.14 -3.54
N ASP A 70 6.11 7.89 -4.10
CA ASP A 70 7.13 8.62 -3.34
C ASP A 70 6.48 9.67 -2.41
N THR A 71 5.47 10.40 -2.93
CA THR A 71 4.70 11.35 -2.13
C THR A 71 3.96 10.65 -1.00
N LEU A 72 3.29 9.53 -1.28
CA LEU A 72 2.57 8.75 -0.27
C LEU A 72 3.51 8.25 0.83
N ILE A 73 4.65 7.66 0.46
CA ILE A 73 5.64 7.16 1.44
C ILE A 73 6.16 8.30 2.32
N ALA A 74 6.41 9.47 1.75
CA ALA A 74 6.90 10.62 2.50
C ALA A 74 5.84 11.17 3.48
N ASP A 75 4.56 11.20 3.09
CA ASP A 75 3.48 11.79 3.89
C ASP A 75 2.92 10.82 4.95
N GLU A 76 2.96 9.53 4.70
CA GLU A 76 2.28 8.51 5.51
C GLU A 76 3.23 7.73 6.43
N GLN A 77 4.40 8.29 6.78
CA GLN A 77 5.42 7.63 7.62
C GLN A 77 4.85 7.06 8.92
N GLU A 78 4.00 7.84 9.61
CA GLU A 78 3.39 7.39 10.88
C GLU A 78 2.51 6.17 10.68
N ARG A 79 1.67 6.16 9.62
CA ARG A 79 0.76 5.05 9.33
C ARG A 79 1.48 3.83 8.76
N LEU A 80 2.52 4.06 7.95
CA LEU A 80 3.30 2.97 7.37
C LEU A 80 4.13 2.21 8.41
N PHE A 81 4.73 2.91 9.37
CA PHE A 81 5.75 2.31 10.24
C PHE A 81 5.37 2.20 11.73
N HIS A 82 4.41 3.01 12.21
CA HIS A 82 4.14 3.09 13.65
C HIS A 82 2.72 2.73 14.03
N ARG A 83 1.71 3.48 13.58
CA ARG A 83 0.33 3.32 14.02
C ARG A 83 -0.66 3.55 12.90
N THR A 84 -1.61 2.61 12.74
CA THR A 84 -2.72 2.75 11.79
C THR A 84 -3.95 1.98 12.23
N THR A 85 -5.14 2.52 11.97
CA THR A 85 -6.39 1.76 12.07
C THR A 85 -6.70 0.96 10.80
N GLN A 86 -5.85 1.06 9.78
CA GLN A 86 -5.93 0.31 8.53
C GLN A 86 -4.82 -0.75 8.53
N CYS A 87 -4.96 -1.78 9.38
CA CYS A 87 -3.86 -2.70 9.67
C CYS A 87 -3.31 -3.46 8.45
N GLU A 88 -4.12 -3.69 7.43
CA GLU A 88 -3.68 -4.35 6.19
C GLU A 88 -3.06 -3.38 5.16
N ALA A 89 -3.34 -2.07 5.28
CA ALA A 89 -2.98 -1.10 4.24
C ALA A 89 -1.46 -1.00 3.97
N PRO A 90 -0.58 -0.93 4.98
CA PRO A 90 0.87 -0.93 4.71
C PRO A 90 1.35 -2.19 3.98
N LEU A 91 0.78 -3.36 4.27
CA LEU A 91 1.15 -4.63 3.65
C LEU A 91 0.74 -4.71 2.17
N ARG A 92 -0.33 -4.00 1.79
CA ARG A 92 -0.78 -3.90 0.39
C ARG A 92 0.23 -3.20 -0.52
N LEU A 93 1.19 -2.45 0.02
CA LEU A 93 2.29 -1.90 -0.76
C LEU A 93 3.03 -2.98 -1.54
N THR A 94 3.15 -4.17 -0.96
CA THR A 94 3.76 -5.33 -1.65
C THR A 94 3.05 -5.66 -2.96
N GLU A 95 1.73 -5.78 -2.92
CA GLU A 95 0.91 -6.07 -4.10
C GLU A 95 1.05 -4.99 -5.17
N THR A 96 1.05 -3.73 -4.75
CA THR A 96 1.25 -2.57 -5.63
C THR A 96 2.61 -2.59 -6.31
N LEU A 97 3.69 -2.91 -5.57
CA LEU A 97 5.03 -3.06 -6.14
C LEU A 97 5.14 -4.27 -7.08
N GLN A 98 4.49 -5.39 -6.75
CA GLN A 98 4.41 -6.56 -7.64
C GLN A 98 3.71 -6.23 -8.97
N GLN A 99 2.62 -5.45 -8.93
CA GLN A 99 1.94 -4.99 -10.15
C GLN A 99 2.83 -4.07 -10.98
N TYR A 100 3.56 -3.14 -10.32
CA TYR A 100 4.51 -2.28 -11.00
C TYR A 100 5.64 -3.07 -11.66
N ILE A 101 6.20 -4.07 -10.97
CA ILE A 101 7.23 -4.95 -11.56
C ILE A 101 6.68 -5.71 -12.77
N ARG A 102 5.50 -6.31 -12.67
CA ARG A 102 4.86 -7.04 -13.77
C ARG A 102 4.63 -6.16 -14.99
N PHE A 103 4.25 -4.90 -14.76
CA PHE A 103 4.00 -3.94 -15.84
C PHE A 103 5.30 -3.43 -16.48
N SER A 104 6.26 -3.02 -15.67
CA SER A 104 7.47 -2.31 -16.11
C SER A 104 8.66 -3.23 -16.42
N GLY A 105 8.69 -4.45 -15.89
CA GLY A 105 9.86 -5.34 -15.92
C GLY A 105 11.05 -4.87 -15.08
N LYS A 106 10.90 -3.79 -14.29
CA LYS A 106 12.01 -3.12 -13.58
C LYS A 106 12.24 -3.68 -12.17
N GLU A 107 12.28 -4.99 -11.99
CA GLU A 107 12.36 -5.66 -10.69
C GLU A 107 13.51 -5.13 -9.80
N LYS A 108 14.73 -5.09 -10.34
CA LYS A 108 15.91 -4.61 -9.61
C LYS A 108 15.81 -3.13 -9.19
N HIS A 109 15.26 -2.29 -10.07
CA HIS A 109 15.04 -0.86 -9.78
C HIS A 109 14.05 -0.69 -8.63
N VAL A 110 12.93 -1.40 -8.68
CA VAL A 110 11.89 -1.37 -7.64
C VAL A 110 12.46 -1.80 -6.29
N TRP A 111 13.24 -2.90 -6.25
CA TRP A 111 13.84 -3.33 -5.00
C TRP A 111 14.85 -2.32 -4.46
N LYS A 112 15.71 -1.79 -5.31
CA LYS A 112 16.69 -0.77 -4.91
C LYS A 112 16.01 0.49 -4.34
N LYS A 113 14.86 0.89 -4.90
CA LYS A 113 14.17 2.12 -4.51
C LYS A 113 13.26 1.93 -3.30
N TYR A 114 12.50 0.83 -3.25
CA TYR A 114 11.42 0.63 -2.26
C TYR A 114 11.68 -0.53 -1.28
N GLY A 115 12.74 -1.30 -1.46
CA GLY A 115 13.03 -2.46 -0.64
C GLY A 115 13.19 -2.13 0.84
N GLU A 116 13.90 -1.06 1.18
CA GLU A 116 14.06 -0.63 2.58
C GLU A 116 12.73 -0.20 3.21
N THR A 117 11.88 0.49 2.45
CA THR A 117 10.52 0.84 2.89
C THR A 117 9.71 -0.42 3.21
N LEU A 118 9.72 -1.41 2.33
CA LEU A 118 8.98 -2.65 2.53
C LEU A 118 9.51 -3.45 3.72
N LYS A 119 10.83 -3.58 3.85
CA LYS A 119 11.47 -4.22 5.02
C LYS A 119 11.11 -3.50 6.32
N GLY A 120 11.14 -2.17 6.33
CA GLY A 120 10.72 -1.37 7.48
C GLY A 120 9.25 -1.57 7.86
N ILE A 121 8.36 -1.68 6.86
CA ILE A 121 6.96 -2.04 7.10
C ILE A 121 6.86 -3.42 7.75
N ILE A 122 7.50 -4.45 7.21
CA ILE A 122 7.50 -5.80 7.79
C ILE A 122 8.01 -5.78 9.23
N GLU A 123 9.15 -5.14 9.50
CA GLU A 123 9.71 -5.00 10.84
C GLU A 123 8.76 -4.31 11.83
N SER A 124 7.90 -3.41 11.33
CA SER A 124 6.94 -2.70 12.19
C SER A 124 5.85 -3.61 12.76
N TYR A 125 5.61 -4.79 12.17
CA TYR A 125 4.65 -5.78 12.71
C TYR A 125 5.28 -6.74 13.72
N ALA A 126 6.58 -6.65 13.97
CA ALA A 126 7.23 -7.44 15.02
C ALA A 126 6.61 -7.14 16.41
N PRO A 127 6.66 -8.10 17.36
CA PRO A 127 6.07 -7.91 18.68
C PRO A 127 6.53 -6.62 19.38
N GLY A 128 5.58 -5.89 19.94
CA GLY A 128 5.83 -4.66 20.70
C GLY A 128 6.10 -3.40 19.87
N ARG A 129 6.05 -3.48 18.53
CA ARG A 129 6.25 -2.32 17.66
C ARG A 129 4.97 -1.51 17.45
N ARG A 130 3.86 -2.19 17.20
CA ARG A 130 2.52 -1.57 17.06
C ARG A 130 1.65 -2.00 18.25
N LYS A 131 0.70 -1.16 18.63
CA LYS A 131 -0.23 -1.45 19.73
C LYS A 131 -1.46 -2.22 19.26
N GLU A 132 -1.92 -1.90 18.05
CA GLU A 132 -3.16 -2.41 17.46
C GLU A 132 -3.02 -3.76 16.77
N ILE A 133 -1.80 -4.11 16.35
CA ILE A 133 -1.53 -5.36 15.64
C ILE A 133 -0.08 -5.80 15.89
N ALA A 134 0.13 -7.10 16.06
CA ALA A 134 1.47 -7.66 16.19
C ALA A 134 1.51 -9.12 15.73
N MET A 135 2.69 -9.55 15.31
CA MET A 135 2.96 -10.96 15.04
C MET A 135 2.99 -11.74 16.35
N HIS A 136 2.26 -12.84 16.40
CA HIS A 136 2.28 -13.82 17.50
C HIS A 136 3.33 -14.91 17.26
N PRO A 137 3.65 -15.76 18.28
CA PRO A 137 4.65 -16.83 18.16
C PRO A 137 4.36 -17.89 17.10
N ASN A 138 3.12 -17.96 16.61
CA ASN A 138 2.73 -18.83 15.48
C ASN A 138 2.98 -18.22 14.11
N GLY A 139 3.64 -17.05 14.02
CA GLY A 139 3.94 -16.34 12.79
C GLY A 139 2.79 -15.50 12.22
N LEU A 140 1.58 -15.60 12.78
CA LEU A 140 0.41 -14.87 12.29
C LEU A 140 0.23 -13.52 12.98
N LEU A 141 -0.35 -12.56 12.26
CA LEU A 141 -0.71 -11.25 12.79
C LEU A 141 -2.04 -11.30 13.53
N TRP A 142 -2.02 -10.86 14.79
CA TRP A 142 -3.21 -10.63 15.61
C TRP A 142 -3.48 -9.14 15.72
N ALA A 143 -4.70 -8.73 15.38
CA ALA A 143 -5.16 -7.35 15.48
C ALA A 143 -6.30 -7.22 16.47
N GLN A 144 -6.17 -6.31 17.44
CA GLN A 144 -7.22 -6.01 18.42
C GLN A 144 -7.04 -4.62 19.02
N MET A 145 -8.13 -3.85 19.05
CA MET A 145 -8.25 -2.62 19.81
C MET A 145 -9.71 -2.36 20.09
N ASP A 146 -10.07 -2.21 21.36
CA ASP A 146 -11.46 -2.06 21.79
C ASP A 146 -12.11 -0.82 21.16
N GLY A 147 -13.30 -1.01 20.60
CA GLY A 147 -14.08 0.05 19.98
C GLY A 147 -13.50 0.61 18.66
N VAL A 148 -12.48 -0.04 18.10
CA VAL A 148 -11.83 0.41 16.86
C VAL A 148 -11.91 -0.66 15.77
N ALA A 149 -12.40 -0.27 14.60
CA ALA A 149 -12.33 -1.11 13.41
C ALA A 149 -10.91 -1.05 12.82
N LEU A 150 -10.22 -2.19 12.79
CA LEU A 150 -8.81 -2.32 12.37
C LEU A 150 -8.63 -2.90 10.97
N SER A 151 -9.70 -2.97 10.17
CA SER A 151 -9.66 -3.50 8.81
C SER A 151 -10.38 -2.60 7.82
N TRP A 152 -10.46 -3.04 6.57
CA TRP A 152 -11.26 -2.36 5.54
C TRP A 152 -12.76 -2.28 5.87
N MET A 153 -13.28 -3.16 6.76
CA MET A 153 -14.63 -3.09 7.32
C MET A 153 -14.70 -2.06 8.45
N ASN A 154 -14.61 -0.78 8.11
CA ASN A 154 -14.46 0.32 9.06
C ASN A 154 -15.69 1.23 9.19
N ALA A 155 -16.88 0.69 8.93
CA ALA A 155 -18.13 1.42 9.16
C ALA A 155 -18.43 1.52 10.66
N TYR A 156 -18.95 2.69 11.08
CA TYR A 156 -19.34 2.97 12.46
C TYR A 156 -20.82 3.39 12.53
N VAL A 157 -21.50 2.92 13.57
CA VAL A 157 -22.85 3.38 13.94
C VAL A 157 -22.83 3.78 15.41
N TYR A 158 -23.26 4.99 15.71
CA TYR A 158 -23.23 5.58 17.06
C TYR A 158 -21.87 5.46 17.75
N GLY A 159 -20.78 5.66 17.00
CA GLY A 159 -19.41 5.61 17.52
C GLY A 159 -18.87 4.20 17.82
N ARG A 160 -19.57 3.15 17.41
CA ARG A 160 -19.11 1.75 17.53
C ARG A 160 -18.88 1.13 16.15
N PRO A 161 -17.83 0.30 15.98
CA PRO A 161 -17.67 -0.47 14.76
C PRO A 161 -18.91 -1.36 14.51
N VAL A 162 -19.39 -1.36 13.26
CA VAL A 162 -20.47 -2.29 12.86
C VAL A 162 -19.95 -3.73 12.85
N THR A 163 -18.71 -3.90 12.45
CA THR A 163 -18.03 -5.20 12.38
C THR A 163 -16.72 -5.12 13.13
N GLU A 164 -16.73 -5.58 14.38
CA GLU A 164 -15.50 -5.79 15.14
C GLU A 164 -14.77 -7.01 14.58
N ARG A 165 -13.55 -6.82 14.11
CA ARG A 165 -12.73 -7.88 13.54
C ARG A 165 -11.45 -8.04 14.35
N ALA A 166 -11.62 -8.38 15.64
CA ALA A 166 -10.50 -8.74 16.50
C ALA A 166 -9.98 -10.14 16.14
N GLY A 167 -8.68 -10.31 16.22
CA GLY A 167 -8.05 -11.62 16.04
C GLY A 167 -7.22 -11.78 14.76
N TYR A 168 -7.08 -13.01 14.31
CA TYR A 168 -6.36 -13.38 13.09
C TYR A 168 -7.26 -13.13 11.86
N GLN A 169 -7.13 -11.95 11.27
CA GLN A 169 -7.89 -11.60 10.07
C GLN A 169 -7.25 -12.29 8.86
N ILE A 170 -8.06 -13.02 8.09
CA ILE A 170 -7.59 -13.86 6.97
C ILE A 170 -6.86 -13.02 5.92
N GLU A 171 -7.48 -11.93 5.46
CA GLU A 171 -6.91 -11.07 4.44
C GLU A 171 -5.63 -10.37 4.90
N THR A 172 -5.58 -9.89 6.15
CA THR A 172 -4.38 -9.26 6.70
C THR A 172 -3.22 -10.27 6.74
N ASN A 173 -3.49 -11.52 7.15
CA ASN A 173 -2.49 -12.57 7.16
C ASN A 173 -2.09 -13.04 5.76
N ALA A 174 -2.99 -13.01 4.78
CA ALA A 174 -2.65 -13.27 3.39
C ALA A 174 -1.69 -12.19 2.83
N PHE A 175 -1.94 -10.91 3.11
CA PHE A 175 -1.01 -9.83 2.74
C PHE A 175 0.32 -9.93 3.49
N TRP A 176 0.30 -10.32 4.75
CA TRP A 176 1.50 -10.56 5.56
C TRP A 176 2.38 -11.64 4.94
N TYR A 177 1.80 -12.80 4.65
CA TYR A 177 2.49 -13.91 3.99
C TYR A 177 3.09 -13.48 2.63
N ASN A 178 2.30 -12.79 1.79
CA ASN A 178 2.77 -12.27 0.52
C ASN A 178 3.94 -11.29 0.70
N ALA A 179 3.88 -10.40 1.69
CA ALA A 179 4.92 -9.43 1.96
C ALA A 179 6.23 -10.11 2.38
N LEU A 180 6.17 -11.10 3.27
CA LEU A 180 7.33 -11.88 3.68
C LEU A 180 7.97 -12.62 2.51
N CYS A 181 7.19 -13.42 1.76
CA CYS A 181 7.69 -14.18 0.64
C CYS A 181 8.34 -13.27 -0.42
N PHE A 182 7.68 -12.19 -0.78
CA PHE A 182 8.19 -11.25 -1.77
C PHE A 182 9.48 -10.57 -1.30
N ALA A 183 9.50 -10.05 -0.07
CA ALA A 183 10.67 -9.35 0.44
C ALA A 183 11.89 -10.28 0.61
N ILE A 184 11.68 -11.52 1.06
CA ILE A 184 12.73 -12.52 1.18
C ILE A 184 13.29 -12.89 -0.22
N ASP A 185 12.41 -13.13 -1.20
CA ASP A 185 12.83 -13.45 -2.57
C ASP A 185 13.64 -12.31 -3.20
N MET A 186 13.16 -11.08 -3.07
CA MET A 186 13.83 -9.89 -3.61
C MET A 186 15.16 -9.59 -2.91
N GLU A 187 15.22 -9.77 -1.58
CA GLU A 187 16.45 -9.59 -0.82
C GLU A 187 17.49 -10.66 -1.17
N ASN A 188 17.07 -11.91 -1.39
CA ASN A 188 17.97 -12.97 -1.87
C ASN A 188 18.51 -12.69 -3.28
N LYS A 189 17.73 -12.07 -4.16
CA LYS A 189 18.14 -11.73 -5.53
C LYS A 189 19.06 -10.50 -5.61
N TYR A 190 18.75 -9.46 -4.82
CA TYR A 190 19.33 -8.13 -5.03
C TYR A 190 19.98 -7.53 -3.78
N GLY A 191 19.79 -8.15 -2.61
CA GLY A 191 20.37 -7.74 -1.34
C GLY A 191 21.82 -8.25 -1.13
N PRO A 192 22.38 -8.04 0.04
CA PRO A 192 23.70 -8.55 0.41
C PRO A 192 23.68 -10.08 0.51
N ARG A 193 24.86 -10.72 0.29
CA ARG A 193 25.01 -12.19 0.38
C ARG A 193 24.56 -12.77 1.73
N THR A 194 24.75 -12.01 2.80
CA THR A 194 24.28 -12.33 4.15
C THR A 194 23.32 -11.22 4.56
N SER A 195 22.03 -11.53 4.62
CA SER A 195 21.00 -10.59 5.03
C SER A 195 20.43 -11.01 6.38
N GLU A 196 20.57 -10.14 7.37
CA GLU A 196 19.93 -10.32 8.69
C GLU A 196 18.40 -10.37 8.57
N PHE A 197 17.85 -9.61 7.63
CA PHE A 197 16.43 -9.65 7.34
C PHE A 197 15.98 -11.05 6.88
N VAL A 198 16.67 -11.66 5.91
CA VAL A 198 16.35 -13.00 5.45
C VAL A 198 16.51 -14.03 6.58
N ALA A 199 17.61 -13.97 7.33
CA ALA A 199 17.85 -14.88 8.45
C ALA A 199 16.76 -14.81 9.52
N ARG A 200 16.23 -13.61 9.79
CA ARG A 200 15.19 -13.38 10.76
C ARG A 200 13.82 -13.86 10.30
N TRP A 201 13.45 -13.61 9.05
CA TRP A 201 12.07 -13.76 8.59
C TRP A 201 11.79 -15.06 7.84
N THR A 202 12.82 -15.78 7.37
CA THR A 202 12.63 -17.10 6.73
C THR A 202 11.96 -18.16 7.62
N PRO A 203 12.20 -18.20 8.96
CA PRO A 203 11.57 -19.19 9.84
C PRO A 203 10.10 -18.91 10.18
N VAL A 204 9.56 -17.75 9.82
CA VAL A 204 8.18 -17.31 10.10
C VAL A 204 7.22 -17.83 9.05
#